data_843a3db9ad41fcb47d19d89f6b33e9ae
#
_entry.id   843a3db9ad41fcb47d19d89f6b33e9ae
#
_cell.length_a   1.000
_cell.length_b   1.000
_cell.length_c   1.000
_cell.angle_alpha   90.00
_cell.angle_beta   90.00
_cell.angle_gamma   90.00
#
_symmetry.space_group_name_H-M   'P 1'
#
loop_
_entity.id
_entity.type
_entity.pdbx_description
1 polymer ?
#
loop_
_entity_poly.entity_id
_entity_poly.type
_entity_poly.pdbx_seq_one_letter_code
_entity_poly.pdbx_strand_id
1 'polypeptide(L)'
;MGRAGLATVFPQSIGMGASFNDSLLYEVFNATSDEARVKSRIFGESGVLKRYQGLTFWTPNVNIFRDPRWGRGQETYGEDPYLTGQMGMAVVRGLQGPEDAGYDKLHACAKHFAVHSGPEWNRHSFDAENIDPRDLWETYLPAFKDLVQKAHVKEVMCAYNRFEGEPCCGSNRLLMQILRDEWGYKGIVVSDCGAISDFYRPGTHGTHPDKEHCLLYTSPS
;
A
#
# COMPACT_ATOMS: atom_id res chain seq x y z
N MET A 1 -12.03 -2.87 11.77
CA MET A 1 -11.88 -2.38 13.16
C MET A 1 -12.51 -3.29 14.21
N GLY A 2 -13.68 -3.86 14.03
CA GLY A 2 -14.37 -4.65 15.06
C GLY A 2 -13.65 -5.90 15.59
N ARG A 3 -12.58 -6.36 14.96
CA ARG A 3 -11.85 -7.57 15.38
C ARG A 3 -10.66 -7.32 16.28
N ALA A 4 -10.17 -6.10 16.35
CA ALA A 4 -9.04 -5.71 17.20
C ALA A 4 -9.46 -5.07 18.53
N GLY A 5 -10.76 -5.00 18.82
CA GLY A 5 -11.31 -4.36 20.01
C GLY A 5 -11.19 -2.84 19.97
N LEU A 6 -11.14 -2.21 21.15
CA LEU A 6 -10.97 -0.77 21.28
C LEU A 6 -9.58 -0.33 20.80
N ALA A 7 -9.53 0.79 20.11
CA ALA A 7 -8.30 1.43 19.65
C ALA A 7 -8.50 2.95 19.60
N THR A 8 -7.42 3.69 19.70
CA THR A 8 -7.45 5.15 19.50
C THR A 8 -7.83 5.45 18.04
N VAL A 9 -8.77 6.38 17.86
CA VAL A 9 -9.25 6.79 16.54
C VAL A 9 -8.71 8.18 16.23
N PHE A 10 -7.94 8.25 15.14
CA PHE A 10 -7.42 9.50 14.59
C PHE A 10 -8.26 9.94 13.37
N PRO A 11 -8.13 11.20 12.91
CA PRO A 11 -8.79 11.64 11.69
C PRO A 11 -8.43 10.77 10.46
N GLN A 12 -9.28 10.80 9.45
CA GLN A 12 -8.99 10.13 8.17
C GLN A 12 -7.78 10.76 7.48
N SER A 13 -7.08 9.98 6.66
CA SER A 13 -5.83 10.40 5.99
C SER A 13 -5.99 11.69 5.18
N ILE A 14 -7.12 11.87 4.47
CA ILE A 14 -7.38 13.10 3.70
C ILE A 14 -7.44 14.34 4.61
N GLY A 15 -8.04 14.23 5.80
CA GLY A 15 -8.08 15.31 6.78
C GLY A 15 -6.70 15.59 7.39
N MET A 16 -5.93 14.54 7.66
CA MET A 16 -4.55 14.67 8.12
C MET A 16 -3.65 15.30 7.05
N GLY A 17 -3.82 14.91 5.78
CA GLY A 17 -3.12 15.51 4.64
C GLY A 17 -3.34 17.02 4.54
N ALA A 18 -4.56 17.48 4.78
CA ALA A 18 -4.92 18.90 4.77
C ALA A 18 -4.24 19.73 5.88
N SER A 19 -3.62 19.08 6.87
CA SER A 19 -2.84 19.79 7.90
C SER A 19 -1.48 20.28 7.39
N PHE A 20 -0.96 19.72 6.31
CA PHE A 20 0.40 19.95 5.79
C PHE A 20 1.50 19.75 6.84
N ASN A 21 1.26 18.88 7.84
CA ASN A 21 2.14 18.68 8.98
C ASN A 21 2.58 17.22 9.08
N ASP A 22 3.70 16.90 8.45
CA ASP A 22 4.30 15.58 8.44
C ASP A 22 4.83 15.16 9.82
N SER A 23 5.35 16.11 10.60
CA SER A 23 5.80 15.85 11.97
C SER A 23 4.66 15.39 12.87
N LEU A 24 3.48 16.00 12.73
CA LEU A 24 2.29 15.55 13.45
C LEU A 24 1.86 14.14 13.01
N LEU A 25 1.92 13.85 11.73
CA LEU A 25 1.63 12.50 11.23
C LEU A 25 2.59 11.47 11.79
N TYR A 26 3.88 11.77 11.82
CA TYR A 26 4.87 10.91 12.45
C TYR A 26 4.48 10.56 13.89
N GLU A 27 4.14 11.55 14.72
CA GLU A 27 3.74 11.34 16.12
C GLU A 27 2.46 10.49 16.24
N VAL A 28 1.45 10.76 15.40
CA VAL A 28 0.21 9.97 15.36
C VAL A 28 0.50 8.51 15.06
N PHE A 29 1.34 8.23 14.05
CA PHE A 29 1.61 6.86 13.66
C PHE A 29 2.66 6.19 14.56
N ASN A 30 3.52 6.94 15.22
CA ASN A 30 4.37 6.44 16.27
C ASN A 30 3.53 5.95 17.47
N ALA A 31 2.56 6.76 17.94
CA ALA A 31 1.62 6.35 18.98
C ALA A 31 0.78 5.13 18.54
N THR A 32 0.32 5.12 17.29
CA THR A 32 -0.42 3.99 16.70
C THR A 32 0.40 2.69 16.74
N SER A 33 1.69 2.76 16.44
CA SER A 33 2.56 1.59 16.45
C SER A 33 2.81 1.07 17.87
N ASP A 34 2.92 1.94 18.86
CA ASP A 34 3.05 1.53 20.27
C ASP A 34 1.79 0.82 20.76
N GLU A 35 0.61 1.38 20.47
CA GLU A 35 -0.67 0.74 20.79
C GLU A 35 -0.80 -0.62 20.10
N ALA A 36 -0.42 -0.71 18.83
CA ALA A 36 -0.47 -1.96 18.07
C ALA A 36 0.41 -3.05 18.67
N ARG A 37 1.63 -2.72 19.10
CA ARG A 37 2.55 -3.68 19.75
C ARG A 37 1.99 -4.19 21.07
N VAL A 38 1.47 -3.29 21.91
CA VAL A 38 0.83 -3.69 23.18
C VAL A 38 -0.34 -4.63 22.93
N LYS A 39 -1.21 -4.29 21.98
CA LYS A 39 -2.36 -5.14 21.63
C LYS A 39 -1.94 -6.48 21.06
N SER A 40 -0.97 -6.52 20.16
CA SER A 40 -0.45 -7.77 19.58
C SER A 40 0.14 -8.67 20.66
N ARG A 41 0.88 -8.10 21.62
CA ARG A 41 1.41 -8.84 22.76
C ARG A 41 0.30 -9.46 23.60
N ILE A 42 -0.72 -8.67 24.00
CA ILE A 42 -1.85 -9.14 24.79
C ILE A 42 -2.60 -10.28 24.06
N PHE A 43 -2.80 -10.15 22.74
CA PHE A 43 -3.43 -11.20 21.95
C PHE A 43 -2.55 -12.45 21.88
N GLY A 44 -1.23 -12.30 21.75
CA GLY A 44 -0.26 -13.39 21.71
C GLY A 44 -0.22 -14.20 23.02
N GLU A 45 -0.42 -13.55 24.17
CA GLU A 45 -0.50 -14.21 25.48
C GLU A 45 -1.70 -15.18 25.58
N SER A 46 -2.73 -15.01 24.76
CA SER A 46 -3.86 -15.97 24.65
C SER A 46 -3.59 -17.17 23.74
N GLY A 47 -2.42 -17.29 23.16
CA GLY A 47 -1.90 -18.48 22.45
C GLY A 47 -1.73 -18.27 20.94
N VAL A 48 -2.76 -17.85 20.19
CA VAL A 48 -2.68 -17.74 18.72
C VAL A 48 -3.19 -16.37 18.25
N LEU A 49 -2.35 -15.64 17.54
CA LEU A 49 -2.75 -14.41 16.86
C LEU A 49 -3.76 -14.72 15.75
N LYS A 50 -4.88 -14.04 15.79
CA LYS A 50 -5.92 -14.11 14.76
C LYS A 50 -5.66 -13.05 13.68
N ARG A 51 -6.39 -13.16 12.57
CA ARG A 51 -6.38 -12.14 11.51
C ARG A 51 -6.65 -10.74 12.09
N TYR A 52 -5.86 -9.75 11.69
CA TYR A 52 -5.85 -8.36 12.17
C TYR A 52 -5.29 -8.13 13.59
N GLN A 53 -4.54 -9.07 14.12
CA GLN A 53 -3.89 -8.96 15.43
C GLN A 53 -2.34 -8.94 15.33
N GLY A 54 -1.81 -9.06 14.12
CA GLY A 54 -0.37 -9.03 13.84
C GLY A 54 0.20 -7.62 13.76
N LEU A 55 1.49 -7.55 13.43
CA LEU A 55 2.30 -6.32 13.36
C LEU A 55 2.59 -5.87 11.91
N THR A 56 1.78 -6.30 10.95
CA THR A 56 1.80 -5.80 9.58
C THR A 56 0.58 -4.95 9.33
N PHE A 57 0.79 -3.69 8.98
CA PHE A 57 -0.28 -2.71 8.76
C PHE A 57 -0.31 -2.29 7.29
N TRP A 58 -1.43 -2.55 6.63
CA TRP A 58 -1.64 -2.22 5.22
C TRP A 58 -1.99 -0.74 5.02
N THR A 59 -1.02 0.10 5.35
CA THR A 59 -1.03 1.56 5.24
C THR A 59 0.41 2.07 5.09
N PRO A 60 0.68 3.23 4.43
CA PRO A 60 -0.25 4.22 3.92
C PRO A 60 -0.80 3.92 2.52
N ASN A 61 -1.99 4.47 2.20
CA ASN A 61 -2.49 4.57 0.84
C ASN A 61 -1.92 5.85 0.19
N VAL A 62 -0.97 5.68 -0.72
CA VAL A 62 -0.29 6.79 -1.42
C VAL A 62 -0.72 6.91 -2.88
N ASN A 63 -1.88 6.36 -3.23
CA ASN A 63 -2.49 6.63 -4.52
C ASN A 63 -2.94 8.09 -4.61
N ILE A 64 -2.89 8.65 -5.81
CA ILE A 64 -3.30 10.03 -6.06
C ILE A 64 -4.81 10.11 -6.26
N PHE A 65 -5.48 10.98 -5.51
CA PHE A 65 -6.93 11.18 -5.60
C PHE A 65 -7.27 12.04 -6.81
N ARG A 66 -7.38 11.44 -8.01
CA ARG A 66 -7.64 12.12 -9.27
C ARG A 66 -9.13 12.17 -9.68
N ASP A 67 -9.90 11.16 -9.29
CA ASP A 67 -11.29 11.00 -9.73
C ASP A 67 -12.21 10.94 -8.50
N PRO A 68 -13.19 11.86 -8.36
CA PRO A 68 -14.12 11.86 -7.22
C PRO A 68 -15.03 10.64 -7.17
N ARG A 69 -15.13 9.88 -8.26
CA ARG A 69 -15.89 8.61 -8.32
C ARG A 69 -15.13 7.44 -7.70
N TRP A 70 -13.86 7.62 -7.39
CA TRP A 70 -13.10 6.61 -6.66
C TRP A 70 -13.52 6.57 -5.20
N GLY A 71 -14.07 5.43 -4.76
CA GLY A 71 -14.67 5.26 -3.42
C GLY A 71 -13.69 5.28 -2.24
N ARG A 72 -12.38 5.36 -2.48
CA ARG A 72 -11.33 5.30 -1.45
C ARG A 72 -10.51 6.58 -1.32
N GLY A 73 -10.96 7.69 -1.89
CA GLY A 73 -10.27 8.97 -1.83
C GLY A 73 -9.96 9.44 -0.40
N GLN A 74 -10.84 9.18 0.55
CA GLN A 74 -10.66 9.54 1.97
C GLN A 74 -9.48 8.83 2.66
N GLU A 75 -8.99 7.72 2.09
CA GLU A 75 -7.82 7.01 2.62
C GLU A 75 -6.50 7.65 2.20
N THR A 76 -6.52 8.59 1.26
CA THR A 76 -5.33 9.22 0.65
C THR A 76 -5.00 10.56 1.26
N TYR A 77 -3.88 11.15 0.86
CA TYR A 77 -3.42 12.47 1.29
C TYR A 77 -3.75 13.58 0.28
N GLY A 78 -4.51 13.28 -0.79
CA GLY A 78 -4.94 14.22 -1.80
C GLY A 78 -4.40 13.91 -3.19
N GLU A 79 -4.31 14.93 -4.02
CA GLU A 79 -3.92 14.81 -5.45
C GLU A 79 -2.48 15.25 -5.72
N ASP A 80 -1.80 15.88 -4.76
CA ASP A 80 -0.41 16.30 -4.93
C ASP A 80 0.57 15.16 -4.62
N PRO A 81 1.43 14.75 -5.58
CA PRO A 81 2.35 13.63 -5.38
C PRO A 81 3.47 13.93 -4.38
N TYR A 82 3.91 15.18 -4.27
CA TYR A 82 4.93 15.56 -3.30
C TYR A 82 4.39 15.52 -1.88
N LEU A 83 3.25 16.16 -1.62
CA LEU A 83 2.59 16.10 -0.31
C LEU A 83 2.30 14.65 0.09
N THR A 84 1.77 13.85 -0.84
CA THR A 84 1.49 12.44 -0.60
C THR A 84 2.76 11.66 -0.23
N GLY A 85 3.88 11.93 -0.89
CA GLY A 85 5.18 11.35 -0.56
C GLY A 85 5.66 11.73 0.84
N GLN A 86 5.61 13.03 1.21
CA GLN A 86 6.05 13.51 2.53
C GLN A 86 5.19 12.91 3.66
N MET A 87 3.87 12.97 3.52
CA MET A 87 2.94 12.40 4.49
C MET A 87 3.11 10.87 4.58
N GLY A 88 3.24 10.20 3.44
CA GLY A 88 3.48 8.75 3.41
C GLY A 88 4.78 8.33 4.09
N MET A 89 5.88 9.07 3.89
CA MET A 89 7.14 8.80 4.58
C MET A 89 7.02 8.98 6.11
N ALA A 90 6.33 10.03 6.56
CA ALA A 90 6.07 10.25 7.98
C ALA A 90 5.31 9.08 8.60
N VAL A 91 4.29 8.59 7.91
CA VAL A 91 3.53 7.39 8.33
C VAL A 91 4.41 6.16 8.43
N VAL A 92 5.21 5.88 7.39
CA VAL A 92 6.11 4.72 7.38
C VAL A 92 7.08 4.78 8.55
N ARG A 93 7.76 5.90 8.73
CA ARG A 93 8.73 6.08 9.84
C ARG A 93 8.08 5.98 11.21
N GLY A 94 6.90 6.57 11.42
CA GLY A 94 6.17 6.45 12.68
C GLY A 94 5.75 5.02 12.99
N LEU A 95 5.30 4.27 11.97
CA LEU A 95 4.90 2.88 12.13
C LEU A 95 6.08 1.93 12.35
N GLN A 96 7.14 2.07 11.58
CA GLN A 96 8.31 1.17 11.64
C GLN A 96 9.25 1.48 12.81
N GLY A 97 9.24 2.71 13.29
CA GLY A 97 10.15 3.17 14.34
C GLY A 97 11.51 3.58 13.80
N PRO A 98 12.46 3.93 14.69
CA PRO A 98 13.80 4.35 14.31
C PRO A 98 14.58 3.23 13.62
N GLU A 99 15.29 3.56 12.54
CA GLU A 99 16.09 2.60 11.76
C GLU A 99 17.24 1.95 12.56
N ASP A 100 17.74 2.65 13.57
CA ASP A 100 18.83 2.19 14.44
C ASP A 100 18.37 1.38 15.66
N ALA A 101 17.07 1.17 15.82
CA ALA A 101 16.51 0.43 16.96
C ALA A 101 16.82 -1.07 16.96
N GLY A 102 17.38 -1.62 15.88
CA GLY A 102 17.70 -3.05 15.75
C GLY A 102 16.47 -3.95 15.53
N TYR A 103 15.27 -3.38 15.50
CA TYR A 103 14.01 -4.05 15.15
C TYR A 103 12.97 -3.07 14.64
N ASP A 104 12.07 -3.53 13.79
CA ASP A 104 10.94 -2.75 13.37
C ASP A 104 9.80 -2.82 14.41
N LYS A 105 9.19 -1.68 14.75
CA LYS A 105 8.01 -1.67 15.64
C LYS A 105 6.86 -2.46 15.01
N LEU A 106 6.60 -2.21 13.73
CA LEU A 106 5.74 -3.01 12.86
C LEU A 106 6.12 -2.76 11.39
N HIS A 107 5.53 -3.51 10.48
CA HIS A 107 5.71 -3.27 9.05
C HIS A 107 4.61 -2.36 8.51
N ALA A 108 5.00 -1.29 7.83
CA ALA A 108 4.14 -0.48 6.99
C ALA A 108 4.09 -1.04 5.57
N CYS A 109 3.01 -0.78 4.84
CA CYS A 109 2.79 -1.26 3.49
C CYS A 109 2.33 -0.12 2.57
N ALA A 110 3.18 0.25 1.62
CA ALA A 110 2.83 1.24 0.59
C ALA A 110 1.82 0.64 -0.39
N LYS A 111 0.67 1.28 -0.57
CA LYS A 111 -0.40 0.76 -1.42
C LYS A 111 -1.12 1.85 -2.21
N HIS A 112 -1.74 1.47 -3.30
CA HIS A 112 -1.74 0.21 -4.05
C HIS A 112 -0.92 0.42 -5.32
N PHE A 113 0.08 -0.38 -5.54
CA PHE A 113 1.07 -0.19 -6.61
C PHE A 113 0.61 -0.88 -7.90
N ALA A 114 0.26 -0.15 -9.01
CA ALA A 114 0.26 1.29 -9.12
C ALA A 114 -0.94 1.78 -9.95
N VAL A 115 -1.08 3.10 -10.04
CA VAL A 115 -2.13 3.77 -10.84
C VAL A 115 -3.54 3.30 -10.45
N HIS A 116 -3.80 3.14 -9.15
CA HIS A 116 -5.05 2.64 -8.58
C HIS A 116 -5.91 3.78 -8.04
N SER A 117 -6.57 4.53 -8.93
CA SER A 117 -7.49 5.62 -8.58
C SER A 117 -8.62 5.78 -9.58
N GLY A 118 -8.99 4.71 -10.27
CA GLY A 118 -10.13 4.65 -11.18
C GLY A 118 -11.47 4.55 -10.44
N PRO A 119 -12.59 4.62 -11.17
CA PRO A 119 -13.92 4.52 -10.58
C PRO A 119 -14.12 3.22 -9.79
N GLU A 120 -14.78 3.32 -8.63
CA GLU A 120 -14.92 2.21 -7.68
C GLU A 120 -15.63 0.97 -8.25
N TRP A 121 -16.63 1.18 -9.14
CA TRP A 121 -17.41 0.06 -9.68
C TRP A 121 -16.63 -0.87 -10.60
N ASN A 122 -15.48 -0.45 -11.12
CA ASN A 122 -14.65 -1.27 -12.01
C ASN A 122 -13.24 -1.54 -11.48
N ARG A 123 -12.97 -1.31 -10.20
CA ARG A 123 -11.62 -1.46 -9.63
C ARG A 123 -10.98 -2.83 -9.86
N HIS A 124 -11.79 -3.89 -10.00
CA HIS A 124 -11.35 -5.25 -10.28
C HIS A 124 -11.19 -5.58 -11.78
N SER A 125 -11.57 -4.66 -12.66
CA SER A 125 -11.50 -4.83 -14.12
C SER A 125 -10.84 -3.66 -14.84
N PHE A 126 -10.60 -2.56 -14.14
CA PHE A 126 -9.97 -1.36 -14.70
C PHE A 126 -8.60 -1.69 -15.28
N ASP A 127 -8.29 -1.09 -16.43
CA ASP A 127 -6.97 -1.11 -17.03
C ASP A 127 -6.45 0.32 -17.17
N ALA A 128 -5.30 0.60 -16.59
CA ALA A 128 -4.61 1.87 -16.74
C ALA A 128 -3.81 1.84 -18.04
N GLU A 129 -4.50 2.03 -19.16
CA GLU A 129 -3.93 2.06 -20.50
C GLU A 129 -3.57 3.49 -20.93
N ASN A 130 -2.58 3.59 -21.80
CA ASN A 130 -2.17 4.85 -22.42
C ASN A 130 -1.80 5.96 -21.41
N ILE A 131 -1.21 5.56 -20.30
CA ILE A 131 -0.69 6.51 -19.31
C ILE A 131 0.54 7.22 -19.92
N ASP A 132 0.47 8.55 -20.02
CA ASP A 132 1.61 9.33 -20.47
C ASP A 132 2.82 9.02 -19.56
N PRO A 133 4.01 8.74 -20.12
CA PRO A 133 5.20 8.47 -19.33
C PRO A 133 5.51 9.57 -18.31
N ARG A 134 5.25 10.82 -18.63
CA ARG A 134 5.41 11.94 -17.71
C ARG A 134 4.45 11.84 -16.54
N ASP A 135 3.17 11.55 -16.79
CA ASP A 135 2.18 11.35 -15.72
C ASP A 135 2.55 10.16 -14.82
N LEU A 136 3.03 9.08 -15.41
CA LEU A 136 3.50 7.93 -14.64
C LEU A 136 4.62 8.31 -13.68
N TRP A 137 5.67 8.98 -14.19
CA TRP A 137 6.89 9.26 -13.44
C TRP A 137 6.81 10.52 -12.57
N GLU A 138 5.95 11.48 -12.89
CA GLU A 138 5.81 12.75 -12.14
C GLU A 138 4.59 12.77 -11.21
N THR A 139 3.60 11.87 -11.41
CA THR A 139 2.37 11.86 -10.62
C THR A 139 2.16 10.55 -9.87
N TYR A 140 2.15 9.41 -10.56
CA TYR A 140 1.69 8.15 -9.95
C TYR A 140 2.78 7.40 -9.18
N LEU A 141 4.03 7.48 -9.58
CA LEU A 141 5.13 6.73 -8.99
C LEU A 141 5.93 7.47 -7.90
N PRO A 142 6.01 8.82 -7.85
CA PRO A 142 6.93 9.52 -6.95
C PRO A 142 6.74 9.17 -5.48
N ALA A 143 5.50 9.14 -4.99
CA ALA A 143 5.23 8.80 -3.59
C ALA A 143 5.72 7.39 -3.25
N PHE A 144 5.46 6.39 -4.10
CA PHE A 144 5.98 5.03 -3.90
C PHE A 144 7.50 4.99 -3.88
N LYS A 145 8.16 5.68 -4.81
CA LYS A 145 9.62 5.77 -4.88
C LYS A 145 10.20 6.35 -3.59
N ASP A 146 9.61 7.42 -3.09
CA ASP A 146 10.03 8.06 -1.85
C ASP A 146 9.88 7.11 -0.64
N LEU A 147 8.76 6.39 -0.54
CA LEU A 147 8.55 5.43 0.52
C LEU A 147 9.54 4.26 0.46
N VAL A 148 9.88 3.81 -0.74
CA VAL A 148 10.85 2.72 -0.96
C VAL A 148 12.28 3.18 -0.64
N GLN A 149 12.72 4.28 -1.26
CA GLN A 149 14.13 4.68 -1.25
C GLN A 149 14.52 5.56 -0.06
N LYS A 150 13.58 6.34 0.51
CA LYS A 150 13.87 7.30 1.59
C LYS A 150 13.28 6.91 2.94
N ALA A 151 12.17 6.16 2.95
CA ALA A 151 11.53 5.71 4.19
C ALA A 151 11.68 4.20 4.42
N HIS A 152 12.28 3.46 3.50
CA HIS A 152 12.58 2.03 3.60
C HIS A 152 11.38 1.18 4.01
N VAL A 153 10.23 1.44 3.36
CA VAL A 153 8.98 0.72 3.62
C VAL A 153 9.17 -0.79 3.48
N LYS A 154 8.66 -1.57 4.43
CA LYS A 154 8.89 -3.02 4.47
C LYS A 154 8.03 -3.81 3.50
N GLU A 155 6.84 -3.29 3.17
CA GLU A 155 5.92 -3.95 2.26
C GLU A 155 5.41 -2.99 1.18
N VAL A 156 5.17 -3.54 0.00
CA VAL A 156 4.48 -2.87 -1.11
C VAL A 156 3.32 -3.77 -1.54
N MET A 157 2.12 -3.21 -1.61
CA MET A 157 0.95 -3.94 -2.05
C MET A 157 0.65 -3.64 -3.51
N CYS A 158 0.63 -4.67 -4.35
CA CYS A 158 0.19 -4.54 -5.73
C CYS A 158 -1.34 -4.38 -5.82
N ALA A 159 -1.77 -3.56 -6.78
CA ALA A 159 -3.17 -3.15 -6.94
C ALA A 159 -4.05 -4.21 -7.62
N TYR A 160 -5.37 -4.04 -7.51
CA TYR A 160 -6.35 -4.86 -8.22
C TYR A 160 -6.33 -4.69 -9.73
N ASN A 161 -6.15 -3.45 -10.19
CA ASN A 161 -6.27 -3.09 -11.60
C ASN A 161 -5.15 -3.70 -12.47
N ARG A 162 -5.37 -3.62 -13.77
CA ARG A 162 -4.30 -3.82 -14.76
C ARG A 162 -3.55 -2.53 -15.00
N PHE A 163 -2.33 -2.70 -15.48
CA PHE A 163 -1.47 -1.63 -15.99
C PHE A 163 -0.93 -2.08 -17.35
N GLU A 164 -1.27 -1.33 -18.39
CA GLU A 164 -0.89 -1.63 -19.78
C GLU A 164 -1.22 -3.09 -20.18
N GLY A 165 -2.42 -3.55 -19.86
CA GLY A 165 -2.92 -4.89 -20.18
C GLY A 165 -2.51 -5.99 -19.21
N GLU A 166 -1.54 -5.76 -18.33
CA GLU A 166 -1.10 -6.77 -17.35
C GLU A 166 -1.67 -6.48 -15.95
N PRO A 167 -2.16 -7.48 -15.21
CA PRO A 167 -2.51 -7.30 -13.79
C PRO A 167 -1.34 -6.72 -13.01
N CYS A 168 -1.55 -5.69 -12.19
CA CYS A 168 -0.47 -5.06 -11.41
C CYS A 168 0.32 -6.08 -10.58
N CYS A 169 -0.36 -7.08 -10.00
CA CYS A 169 0.28 -8.14 -9.23
C CYS A 169 1.08 -9.15 -10.07
N GLY A 170 0.99 -9.08 -11.39
CA GLY A 170 1.76 -9.90 -12.33
C GLY A 170 2.61 -9.09 -13.30
N SER A 171 2.62 -7.77 -13.16
CA SER A 171 3.31 -6.90 -14.10
C SER A 171 4.83 -6.97 -13.93
N ASN A 172 5.48 -7.47 -14.98
CA ASN A 172 6.94 -7.47 -15.02
C ASN A 172 7.51 -6.05 -15.00
N ARG A 173 6.85 -5.11 -15.68
CA ARG A 173 7.28 -3.71 -15.71
C ARG A 173 7.22 -3.07 -14.32
N LEU A 174 6.08 -3.19 -13.61
CA LEU A 174 5.93 -2.57 -12.30
C LEU A 174 6.77 -3.25 -11.22
N LEU A 175 6.67 -4.59 -11.10
CA LEU A 175 7.24 -5.29 -9.96
C LEU A 175 8.72 -5.62 -10.15
N MET A 176 9.14 -6.02 -11.36
CA MET A 176 10.53 -6.36 -11.59
C MET A 176 11.34 -5.16 -12.04
N GLN A 177 11.03 -4.55 -13.19
CA GLN A 177 11.86 -3.50 -13.76
C GLN A 177 11.88 -2.24 -12.88
N ILE A 178 10.72 -1.70 -12.49
CA ILE A 178 10.66 -0.47 -11.70
C ILE A 178 10.97 -0.72 -10.24
N LEU A 179 10.19 -1.61 -9.57
CA LEU A 179 10.30 -1.76 -8.12
C LEU A 179 11.60 -2.46 -7.71
N ARG A 180 11.93 -3.62 -8.33
CA ARG A 180 13.11 -4.40 -7.94
C ARG A 180 14.40 -3.87 -8.53
N ASP A 181 14.47 -3.71 -9.86
CA ASP A 181 15.72 -3.40 -10.54
C ASP A 181 16.08 -1.93 -10.42
N GLU A 182 15.15 -1.01 -10.76
CA GLU A 182 15.45 0.43 -10.78
C GLU A 182 15.49 1.03 -9.37
N TRP A 183 14.50 0.69 -8.51
CA TRP A 183 14.46 1.25 -7.15
C TRP A 183 15.22 0.42 -6.12
N GLY A 184 15.66 -0.79 -6.46
CA GLY A 184 16.43 -1.68 -5.59
C GLY A 184 15.64 -2.26 -4.42
N TYR A 185 14.32 -2.33 -4.52
CA TYR A 185 13.46 -2.80 -3.44
C TYR A 185 13.67 -4.28 -3.13
N LYS A 186 13.95 -4.60 -1.87
CA LYS A 186 14.19 -5.97 -1.41
C LYS A 186 13.14 -6.46 -0.41
N GLY A 187 12.17 -5.61 -0.07
CA GLY A 187 11.10 -5.94 0.88
C GLY A 187 10.03 -6.87 0.29
N ILE A 188 8.97 -7.06 1.06
CA ILE A 188 7.85 -7.95 0.72
C ILE A 188 6.95 -7.27 -0.32
N VAL A 189 6.51 -8.03 -1.32
CA VAL A 189 5.40 -7.66 -2.18
C VAL A 189 4.20 -8.52 -1.82
N VAL A 190 3.10 -7.87 -1.44
CA VAL A 190 1.85 -8.54 -1.07
C VAL A 190 0.76 -8.18 -2.09
N SER A 191 -0.14 -9.11 -2.39
CA SER A 191 -1.32 -8.80 -3.20
C SER A 191 -2.42 -8.14 -2.35
N ASP A 192 -3.22 -7.26 -2.96
CA ASP A 192 -4.48 -6.86 -2.34
C ASP A 192 -5.43 -8.06 -2.21
N CYS A 193 -6.44 -7.95 -1.35
CA CYS A 193 -7.33 -9.06 -0.97
C CYS A 193 -7.99 -9.73 -2.18
N GLY A 194 -7.51 -10.91 -2.54
CA GLY A 194 -8.04 -11.67 -3.67
C GLY A 194 -7.62 -11.16 -5.06
N ALA A 195 -6.68 -10.21 -5.17
CA ALA A 195 -6.24 -9.66 -6.45
C ALA A 195 -5.67 -10.72 -7.41
N ILE A 196 -5.05 -11.76 -6.89
CA ILE A 196 -4.58 -12.89 -7.70
C ILE A 196 -5.76 -13.65 -8.34
N SER A 197 -6.88 -13.76 -7.63
CA SER A 197 -8.08 -14.39 -8.18
C SER A 197 -8.71 -13.58 -9.34
N ASP A 198 -8.47 -12.28 -9.40
CA ASP A 198 -8.98 -11.42 -10.46
C ASP A 198 -8.34 -11.75 -11.83
N PHE A 199 -7.20 -12.41 -11.87
CA PHE A 199 -6.53 -12.78 -13.10
C PHE A 199 -7.34 -13.75 -13.97
N TYR A 200 -8.12 -14.61 -13.36
CA TYR A 200 -8.85 -15.69 -14.04
C TYR A 200 -10.36 -15.64 -13.84
N ARG A 201 -10.89 -14.85 -12.89
CA ARG A 201 -12.33 -14.79 -12.64
C ARG A 201 -13.06 -14.09 -13.79
N PRO A 202 -14.20 -14.66 -14.28
CA PRO A 202 -15.06 -13.95 -15.21
C PRO A 202 -15.58 -12.62 -14.65
N GLY A 203 -15.56 -11.58 -15.48
CA GLY A 203 -16.03 -10.23 -15.09
C GLY A 203 -15.00 -9.38 -14.35
N THR A 204 -13.82 -9.92 -14.06
CA THR A 204 -12.64 -9.20 -13.60
C THR A 204 -11.63 -9.05 -14.74
N HIS A 205 -10.38 -9.45 -14.56
CA HIS A 205 -9.43 -9.44 -15.67
C HIS A 205 -9.69 -10.56 -16.68
N GLY A 206 -10.00 -11.76 -16.21
CA GLY A 206 -10.46 -12.91 -17.02
C GLY A 206 -9.54 -13.38 -18.17
N THR A 207 -8.38 -12.74 -18.33
CA THR A 207 -7.54 -12.84 -19.52
C THR A 207 -6.40 -13.89 -19.41
N HIS A 208 -6.19 -14.44 -18.22
CA HIS A 208 -5.04 -15.31 -17.96
C HIS A 208 -5.38 -16.50 -17.07
N PRO A 209 -6.26 -17.43 -17.52
CA PRO A 209 -6.63 -18.61 -16.73
C PRO A 209 -5.42 -19.48 -16.34
N ASP A 210 -4.34 -19.41 -17.14
CA ASP A 210 -3.14 -20.22 -16.92
C ASP A 210 -2.09 -19.56 -16.00
N LYS A 211 -2.26 -18.29 -15.64
CA LYS A 211 -1.27 -17.55 -14.82
C LYS A 211 -1.45 -17.72 -13.31
N GLU A 212 -2.52 -18.33 -12.84
CA GLU A 212 -2.72 -18.60 -11.42
C GLU A 212 -1.54 -19.37 -10.81
N HIS A 213 -1.09 -20.41 -11.50
CA HIS A 213 0.04 -21.24 -11.07
C HIS A 213 1.39 -20.54 -11.19
N CYS A 214 1.57 -19.69 -12.19
CA CYS A 214 2.85 -19.03 -12.45
C CYS A 214 3.17 -17.97 -11.38
N LEU A 215 2.17 -17.26 -10.85
CA LEU A 215 2.35 -16.17 -9.90
C LEU A 215 2.49 -16.63 -8.44
N LEU A 216 1.95 -17.79 -8.08
CA LEU A 216 2.20 -18.41 -6.78
C LEU A 216 3.68 -18.82 -6.62
N TYR A 217 4.39 -19.03 -7.72
CA TYR A 217 5.82 -19.40 -7.71
C TYR A 217 6.78 -18.21 -7.92
N THR A 218 6.30 -17.09 -8.44
CA THR A 218 7.15 -15.94 -8.79
C THR A 218 6.93 -14.71 -7.91
N SER A 219 5.82 -14.64 -7.18
CA SER A 219 5.71 -13.69 -6.06
C SER A 219 6.65 -14.16 -4.95
N PRO A 220 7.67 -13.41 -4.60
CA PRO A 220 8.43 -13.74 -3.41
C PRO A 220 7.48 -13.65 -2.21
N SER A 221 7.19 -14.81 -1.63
CA SER A 221 6.47 -14.96 -0.37
C SER A 221 7.26 -14.36 0.77
#